data_1a9d2ff69a58d3573dc9666342e7004a
#
_entry.id   1a9d2ff69a58d3573dc9666342e7004a
#
_cell.length_a   1.000
_cell.length_b   1.000
_cell.length_c   1.000
_cell.angle_alpha   90.00
_cell.angle_beta   90.00
_cell.angle_gamma   90.00
#
_symmetry.space_group_name_H-M   'P 1'
#
loop_
_entity.id
_entity.type
_entity.pdbx_description
1 polymer ?
#
loop_
_entity_poly.entity_id
_entity_poly.type
_entity_poly.pdbx_seq_one_letter_code
_entity_poly.pdbx_strand_id
1 'polypeptide(L)'
;MKKHTMSEAKNDICSIIHEAEKEEVLITRHGKPAAVVIGFRDEDDWFDYKIEHDEKFLRRIAKAREEIRKGEYVTLDELPE
;
A
#
# COMPACT_ATOMS: atom_id res chain seq x y z
N MET A 1 -12.50 -11.32 4.96
CA MET A 1 -11.22 -11.48 4.26
C MET A 1 -11.21 -12.75 3.45
N LYS A 2 -10.89 -12.66 2.19
CA LYS A 2 -10.75 -13.86 1.33
C LYS A 2 -9.35 -14.43 1.46
N LYS A 3 -9.23 -15.73 1.19
CA LYS A 3 -7.95 -16.43 1.29
C LYS A 3 -7.64 -17.15 -0.01
N HIS A 4 -6.39 -17.08 -0.43
CA HIS A 4 -5.88 -17.80 -1.59
C HIS A 4 -4.49 -18.35 -1.26
N THR A 5 -4.11 -19.43 -1.95
CA THR A 5 -2.76 -19.96 -1.81
C THR A 5 -1.79 -19.19 -2.71
N MET A 6 -0.48 -19.36 -2.46
CA MET A 6 0.55 -18.78 -3.33
C MET A 6 0.39 -19.29 -4.77
N SER A 7 0.03 -20.56 -4.94
CA SER A 7 -0.16 -21.12 -6.28
C SER A 7 -1.32 -20.46 -7.02
N GLU A 8 -2.42 -20.22 -6.33
CA GLU A 8 -3.55 -19.50 -6.90
C GLU A 8 -3.18 -18.07 -7.25
N ALA A 9 -2.45 -17.41 -6.38
CA ALA A 9 -2.00 -16.05 -6.63
C ALA A 9 -1.07 -15.96 -7.83
N LYS A 10 -0.15 -16.92 -7.94
CA LYS A 10 0.78 -16.96 -9.06
C LYS A 10 0.05 -17.17 -10.39
N ASN A 11 -0.96 -18.00 -10.40
CA ASN A 11 -1.67 -18.35 -11.62
C ASN A 11 -2.68 -17.29 -12.07
N ASP A 12 -3.25 -16.54 -11.14
CA ASP A 12 -4.29 -15.56 -11.48
C ASP A 12 -4.25 -14.34 -10.57
N ILE A 13 -3.10 -13.67 -10.56
CA ILE A 13 -2.90 -12.49 -9.72
C ILE A 13 -3.86 -11.36 -10.08
N CYS A 14 -4.24 -11.24 -11.35
CA CYS A 14 -5.16 -10.19 -11.78
C CYS A 14 -6.53 -10.32 -11.13
N SER A 15 -7.08 -11.54 -11.08
CA SER A 15 -8.34 -11.79 -10.39
C SER A 15 -8.25 -11.52 -8.90
N ILE A 16 -7.13 -11.89 -8.30
CA ILE A 16 -6.91 -11.68 -6.87
C ILE A 16 -6.83 -10.19 -6.55
N ILE A 17 -6.16 -9.42 -7.37
CA ILE A 17 -6.11 -7.96 -7.19
C ILE A 17 -7.51 -7.37 -7.33
N HIS A 18 -8.28 -7.86 -8.29
CA HIS A 18 -9.65 -7.39 -8.48
C HIS A 18 -10.53 -7.68 -7.25
N GLU A 19 -10.40 -8.87 -6.67
CA GLU A 19 -11.06 -9.19 -5.41
C GLU A 19 -10.59 -8.29 -4.28
N ALA A 20 -9.29 -8.02 -4.24
CA ALA A 20 -8.69 -7.19 -3.20
C ALA A 20 -9.17 -5.73 -3.23
N GLU A 21 -9.68 -5.27 -4.35
CA GLU A 21 -10.29 -3.95 -4.44
C GLU A 21 -11.56 -3.84 -3.62
N LYS A 22 -12.20 -4.99 -3.33
CA LYS A 22 -13.44 -5.05 -2.58
C LYS A 22 -13.21 -5.40 -1.12
N GLU A 23 -12.28 -6.31 -0.85
CA GLU A 23 -11.91 -6.70 0.51
C GLU A 23 -10.50 -7.26 0.50
N GLU A 24 -9.81 -7.19 1.64
CA GLU A 24 -8.46 -7.70 1.76
C GLU A 24 -8.39 -9.20 1.45
N VAL A 25 -7.32 -9.60 0.79
CA VAL A 25 -7.07 -11.00 0.42
C VAL A 25 -5.82 -11.49 1.14
N LEU A 26 -5.95 -12.57 1.89
CA LEU A 26 -4.82 -13.22 2.55
C LEU A 26 -4.23 -14.26 1.61
N ILE A 27 -2.93 -14.18 1.38
CA ILE A 27 -2.19 -15.19 0.61
C ILE A 27 -1.49 -16.10 1.61
N THR A 28 -1.69 -17.40 1.47
CA THR A 28 -1.07 -18.39 2.34
C THR A 28 -0.01 -19.18 1.58
N ARG A 29 0.96 -19.67 2.31
CA ARG A 29 1.99 -20.57 1.80
C ARG A 29 2.17 -21.69 2.81
N HIS A 30 2.02 -22.94 2.35
CA HIS A 30 2.09 -24.12 3.23
C HIS A 30 1.16 -24.00 4.44
N GLY A 31 -0.04 -23.47 4.21
CA GLY A 31 -1.05 -23.30 5.25
C GLY A 31 -0.82 -22.16 6.22
N LYS A 32 0.22 -21.36 6.01
CA LYS A 32 0.56 -20.24 6.90
C LYS A 32 0.39 -18.91 6.17
N PRO A 33 0.01 -17.84 6.89
CA PRO A 33 -0.06 -16.51 6.28
C PRO A 33 1.30 -16.10 5.69
N ALA A 34 1.29 -15.67 4.44
CA ALA A 34 2.49 -15.22 3.75
C ALA A 34 2.40 -13.74 3.38
N ALA A 35 1.21 -13.26 2.99
CA ALA A 35 1.04 -11.88 2.56
C ALA A 35 -0.43 -11.49 2.63
N VAL A 36 -0.67 -10.19 2.67
CA VAL A 36 -2.01 -9.63 2.50
C VAL A 36 -1.98 -8.75 1.26
N VAL A 37 -2.98 -8.91 0.41
CA VAL A 37 -3.14 -8.09 -0.78
C VAL A 37 -4.26 -7.08 -0.53
N ILE A 38 -3.94 -5.82 -0.73
CA ILE A 38 -4.89 -4.72 -0.61
C ILE A 38 -4.96 -4.07 -1.97
N GLY A 39 -6.14 -4.09 -2.58
CA GLY A 39 -6.34 -3.51 -3.90
C GLY A 39 -6.76 -2.05 -3.82
N PHE A 40 -6.33 -1.26 -4.77
CA PHE A 40 -6.72 0.13 -4.88
C PHE A 40 -7.50 0.32 -6.17
N ARG A 41 -8.64 1.00 -6.07
CA ARG A 41 -9.49 1.27 -7.23
C ARG A 41 -9.00 2.47 -8.01
N ASP A 42 -8.29 3.37 -7.34
CA ASP A 42 -7.73 4.57 -7.94
C ASP A 42 -6.57 5.09 -7.09
N GLU A 43 -5.97 6.21 -7.52
CA GLU A 43 -4.84 6.81 -6.82
C GLU A 43 -5.22 7.36 -5.45
N ASP A 44 -6.46 7.78 -5.27
CA ASP A 44 -6.94 8.29 -3.99
C ASP A 44 -6.95 7.19 -2.93
N ASP A 45 -7.37 5.98 -3.28
CA ASP A 45 -7.32 4.84 -2.38
C ASP A 45 -5.88 4.55 -1.93
N TRP A 46 -4.95 4.60 -2.87
CA TRP A 46 -3.53 4.40 -2.57
C TRP A 46 -2.99 5.49 -1.63
N PHE A 47 -3.33 6.74 -1.90
CA PHE A 47 -2.89 7.85 -1.08
C PHE A 47 -3.43 7.75 0.34
N ASP A 48 -4.72 7.43 0.48
CA ASP A 48 -5.35 7.24 1.77
C ASP A 48 -4.69 6.11 2.56
N TYR A 49 -4.38 5.00 1.89
CA TYR A 49 -3.70 3.89 2.51
C TYR A 49 -2.32 4.29 3.04
N LYS A 50 -1.56 5.04 2.25
CA LYS A 50 -0.24 5.51 2.66
C LYS A 50 -0.32 6.37 3.91
N ILE A 51 -1.27 7.29 3.94
CA ILE A 51 -1.44 8.18 5.08
C ILE A 51 -1.80 7.40 6.34
N GLU A 52 -2.67 6.42 6.22
CA GLU A 52 -3.17 5.66 7.37
C GLU A 52 -2.20 4.60 7.89
N HIS A 53 -1.37 4.03 7.02
CA HIS A 53 -0.62 2.81 7.35
C HIS A 53 0.90 2.93 7.24
N ASP A 54 1.45 4.04 6.76
CA ASP A 54 2.88 4.18 6.56
C ASP A 54 3.47 5.28 7.45
N GLU A 55 3.99 4.88 8.59
CA GLU A 55 4.65 5.81 9.51
C GLU A 55 5.82 6.55 8.87
N LYS A 56 6.58 5.88 8.03
CA LYS A 56 7.70 6.51 7.34
C LYS A 56 7.22 7.61 6.41
N PHE A 57 6.13 7.34 5.70
CA PHE A 57 5.53 8.32 4.82
C PHE A 57 5.01 9.52 5.61
N LEU A 58 4.33 9.28 6.73
CA LEU A 58 3.84 10.33 7.61
C LEU A 58 4.97 11.17 8.18
N ARG A 59 6.07 10.54 8.56
CA ARG A 59 7.26 11.24 9.05
C ARG A 59 7.87 12.13 7.99
N ARG A 60 7.92 11.66 6.74
CA ARG A 60 8.43 12.43 5.62
C ARG A 60 7.56 13.66 5.34
N ILE A 61 6.25 13.48 5.40
CA ILE A 61 5.32 14.59 5.22
C ILE A 61 5.52 15.64 6.33
N ALA A 62 5.63 15.21 7.56
CA ALA A 62 5.86 16.11 8.69
C ALA A 62 7.16 16.86 8.53
N LYS A 63 8.23 16.18 8.12
CA LYS A 63 9.52 16.80 7.88
C LYS A 63 9.47 17.82 6.75
N ALA A 64 8.81 17.46 5.65
CA ALA A 64 8.66 18.36 4.50
C ALA A 64 7.89 19.63 4.89
N ARG A 65 6.82 19.49 5.67
CA ARG A 65 6.06 20.63 6.16
C ARG A 65 6.92 21.55 7.04
N GLU A 66 7.75 20.95 7.86
CA GLU A 66 8.64 21.72 8.72
C GLU A 66 9.70 22.47 7.91
N GLU A 67 10.27 21.82 6.89
CA GLU A 67 11.23 22.43 5.98
C GLU A 67 10.61 23.59 5.21
N ILE A 68 9.38 23.45 4.75
CA ILE A 68 8.65 24.51 4.07
C ILE A 68 8.46 25.70 5.00
N ARG A 69 8.10 25.43 6.25
CA ARG A 69 7.90 26.48 7.26
C ARG A 69 9.18 27.24 7.54
N LYS A 70 10.33 26.56 7.44
CA LYS A 70 11.63 27.17 7.66
C LYS A 70 12.22 27.83 6.42
N GLY A 71 11.49 27.80 5.31
CA GLY A 71 11.97 28.30 4.03
C GLY A 71 12.72 27.29 3.18
N GLU A 72 12.83 26.07 3.66
CA GLU A 72 13.38 24.94 2.91
C GLU A 72 12.21 24.08 2.43
N TYR A 73 12.32 23.50 1.25
CA TYR A 73 11.29 22.61 0.76
C TYR A 73 11.87 21.58 -0.20
N VAL A 74 11.14 20.45 -0.29
CA VAL A 74 11.46 19.38 -1.23
C VAL A 74 10.29 19.21 -2.18
N THR A 75 10.59 18.79 -3.40
CA THR A 75 9.54 18.48 -4.37
C THR A 75 9.02 17.06 -4.14
N LEU A 76 7.87 16.75 -4.74
CA LEU A 76 7.33 15.40 -4.65
C LEU A 76 8.28 14.37 -5.28
N ASP A 77 9.04 14.77 -6.27
CA ASP A 77 10.02 13.90 -6.93
C ASP A 77 11.18 13.51 -6.01
N GLU A 78 11.46 14.31 -5.03
CA GLU A 78 12.52 14.06 -4.06
C GLU A 78 12.07 13.16 -2.91
N LEU A 79 10.77 12.93 -2.76
CA LEU A 79 10.23 12.06 -1.73
C LEU A 79 10.30 10.61 -2.18
N PRO A 80 10.85 9.72 -1.36
CA PRO A 80 10.85 8.29 -1.68
C PRO A 80 9.43 7.74 -1.77
N GLU A 81 9.21 6.86 -2.70
CA GLU A 81 7.92 6.21 -2.85
C GLU A 81 7.60 5.21 -1.74
#